data_fb2dc1628aab3611d0918d28fa651494
#
_entry.id   fb2dc1628aab3611d0918d28fa651494
#
_cell.length_a   1.000
_cell.length_b   1.000
_cell.length_c   1.000
_cell.angle_alpha   90.00
_cell.angle_beta   90.00
_cell.angle_gamma   90.00
#
_symmetry.space_group_name_H-M   'P 1'
#
loop_
_entity.id
_entity.type
_entity.pdbx_description
1 polymer ?
#
loop_
_entity_poly.entity_id
_entity_poly.type
_entity_poly.pdbx_seq_one_letter_code
_entity_poly.pdbx_strand_id
1 'polypeptide(L)'
;MEQKIAHQLNWYYYGMMVLALVAMVAMYLLVSKGTIAVIDTMSTAGKVIQYIVIFDALITIPLGLYGFKRVCDKIRSMENEELKFSLYRRYAAIRIVMVSNAMLLGIITFYWLGCYRSMLWVAAIAAISWYFTKPTARKIQIELAPKQDNEETY
;
A
#
# COMPACT_ATOMS: atom_id res chain seq x y z
N MET A 1 8.57 22.99 -5.51
CA MET A 1 9.08 21.91 -4.65
C MET A 1 8.18 20.68 -4.73
N GLU A 2 6.88 20.83 -4.67
CA GLU A 2 5.84 19.77 -4.72
C GLU A 2 5.92 18.86 -5.96
N GLN A 3 6.15 19.44 -7.15
CA GLN A 3 6.27 18.65 -8.39
C GLN A 3 7.46 17.68 -8.36
N LYS A 4 8.60 18.08 -7.76
CA LYS A 4 9.77 17.21 -7.62
C LYS A 4 9.46 16.04 -6.66
N ILE A 5 8.75 16.32 -5.58
CA ILE A 5 8.34 15.30 -4.59
C ILE A 5 7.32 14.35 -5.21
N ALA A 6 6.33 14.86 -5.94
CA ALA A 6 5.36 14.05 -6.65
C ALA A 6 6.04 13.14 -7.69
N HIS A 7 7.03 13.64 -8.41
CA HIS A 7 7.79 12.85 -9.38
C HIS A 7 8.58 11.72 -8.72
N GLN A 8 9.26 12.00 -7.61
CA GLN A 8 10.00 10.97 -6.86
C GLN A 8 9.07 9.89 -6.27
N LEU A 9 7.94 10.31 -5.69
CA LEU A 9 6.96 9.38 -5.14
C LEU A 9 6.28 8.55 -6.24
N ASN A 10 6.05 9.13 -7.42
CA ASN A 10 5.55 8.39 -8.58
C ASN A 10 6.51 7.28 -9.02
N TRP A 11 7.82 7.49 -8.92
CA TRP A 11 8.80 6.45 -9.20
C TRP A 11 8.64 5.25 -8.26
N TYR A 12 8.50 5.48 -6.95
CA TYR A 12 8.20 4.40 -6.00
C TYR A 12 6.86 3.73 -6.30
N TYR A 13 5.84 4.51 -6.61
CA TYR A 13 4.51 4.03 -6.93
C TYR A 13 4.52 3.10 -8.15
N TYR A 14 5.07 3.53 -9.27
CA TYR A 14 5.15 2.72 -10.48
C TYR A 14 6.14 1.56 -10.34
N GLY A 15 7.24 1.72 -9.60
CA GLY A 15 8.17 0.65 -9.27
C GLY A 15 7.49 -0.49 -8.53
N MET A 16 6.67 -0.18 -7.55
CA MET A 16 5.89 -1.19 -6.82
C MET A 16 4.80 -1.85 -7.69
N MET A 17 4.23 -1.11 -8.64
CA MET A 17 3.29 -1.69 -9.62
C MET A 17 3.98 -2.72 -10.51
N VAL A 18 5.14 -2.37 -11.07
CA VAL A 18 5.93 -3.29 -11.89
C VAL A 18 6.34 -4.51 -11.08
N LEU A 19 6.77 -4.33 -9.84
CA LEU A 19 7.12 -5.43 -8.94
C LEU A 19 5.94 -6.37 -8.70
N ALA A 20 4.73 -5.84 -8.51
CA ALA A 20 3.53 -6.65 -8.33
C ALA A 20 3.18 -7.46 -9.60
N LEU A 21 3.31 -6.86 -10.78
CA LEU A 21 3.10 -7.56 -12.05
C LEU A 21 4.15 -8.65 -12.27
N VAL A 22 5.42 -8.36 -11.98
CA VAL A 22 6.51 -9.36 -12.06
C VAL A 22 6.26 -10.50 -11.09
N ALA A 23 5.87 -10.21 -9.85
CA ALA A 23 5.55 -11.22 -8.85
C ALA A 23 4.37 -12.11 -9.28
N MET A 24 3.33 -11.51 -9.87
CA MET A 24 2.18 -12.24 -10.40
C MET A 24 2.59 -13.22 -11.52
N VAL A 25 3.35 -12.75 -12.49
CA VAL A 25 3.83 -13.58 -13.62
C VAL A 25 4.80 -14.65 -13.11
N ALA A 26 5.73 -14.30 -12.24
CA ALA A 26 6.69 -15.25 -11.68
C ALA A 26 6.00 -16.37 -10.90
N MET A 27 5.06 -16.04 -10.02
CA MET A 27 4.30 -17.04 -9.25
C MET A 27 3.46 -17.92 -10.15
N TYR A 28 2.80 -17.36 -11.15
CA TYR A 28 2.07 -18.13 -12.13
C TYR A 28 2.98 -19.16 -12.85
N LEU A 29 4.16 -18.73 -13.31
CA LEU A 29 5.11 -19.63 -13.99
C LEU A 29 5.69 -20.69 -13.06
N LEU A 30 6.02 -20.35 -11.82
CA LEU A 30 6.60 -21.27 -10.84
C LEU A 30 5.60 -22.35 -10.44
N VAL A 31 4.34 -21.99 -10.25
CA VAL A 31 3.28 -22.93 -9.92
C VAL A 31 2.90 -23.78 -11.13
N SER A 32 2.76 -23.18 -12.32
CA SER A 32 2.38 -23.92 -13.54
C SER A 32 3.43 -24.93 -13.99
N LYS A 33 4.72 -24.64 -13.76
CA LYS A 33 5.84 -25.57 -14.02
C LYS A 33 6.04 -26.61 -12.91
N GLY A 34 5.27 -26.56 -11.82
CA GLY A 34 5.43 -27.45 -10.68
C GLY A 34 6.72 -27.25 -9.90
N THR A 35 7.42 -26.10 -10.09
CA THR A 35 8.66 -25.79 -9.39
C THR A 35 8.40 -25.51 -7.91
N ILE A 36 7.24 -24.95 -7.57
CA ILE A 36 6.78 -24.73 -6.21
C ILE A 36 5.54 -25.58 -5.98
N ALA A 37 5.59 -26.39 -4.89
CA ALA A 37 4.45 -27.17 -4.47
C ALA A 37 3.32 -26.26 -3.97
N VAL A 38 2.12 -26.50 -4.46
CA VAL A 38 0.91 -25.84 -3.96
C VAL A 38 0.60 -26.36 -2.56
N ILE A 39 0.36 -25.42 -1.64
CA ILE A 39 0.00 -25.77 -0.27
C ILE A 39 -1.52 -26.00 -0.21
N ASP A 40 -1.92 -27.12 0.39
CA ASP A 40 -3.34 -27.39 0.62
C ASP A 40 -3.90 -26.37 1.62
N THR A 41 -4.97 -25.71 1.20
CA THR A 41 -5.69 -24.68 1.98
C THR A 41 -6.29 -25.23 3.28
N MET A 42 -6.60 -26.54 3.32
CA MET A 42 -7.14 -27.21 4.51
C MET A 42 -6.06 -27.65 5.49
N SER A 43 -4.81 -27.70 5.06
CA SER A 43 -3.68 -28.02 5.93
C SER A 43 -3.49 -26.96 7.02
N THR A 44 -2.88 -27.34 8.14
CA THR A 44 -2.55 -26.39 9.20
C THR A 44 -1.66 -25.26 8.69
N ALA A 45 -0.66 -25.58 7.85
CA ALA A 45 0.21 -24.58 7.24
C ALA A 45 -0.56 -23.61 6.33
N GLY A 46 -1.46 -24.13 5.48
CA GLY A 46 -2.29 -23.30 4.62
C GLY A 46 -3.18 -22.33 5.39
N LYS A 47 -3.82 -22.78 6.46
CA LYS A 47 -4.64 -21.94 7.34
C LYS A 47 -3.82 -20.85 8.03
N VAL A 48 -2.65 -21.19 8.57
CA VAL A 48 -1.75 -20.23 9.24
C VAL A 48 -1.32 -19.13 8.27
N ILE A 49 -0.91 -19.50 7.05
CA ILE A 49 -0.53 -18.53 6.01
C ILE A 49 -1.71 -17.59 5.68
N GLN A 50 -2.92 -18.14 5.49
CA GLN A 50 -4.13 -17.35 5.23
C GLN A 50 -4.37 -16.32 6.34
N TYR A 51 -4.34 -16.74 7.60
CA TYR A 51 -4.56 -15.83 8.74
C TYR A 51 -3.50 -14.75 8.82
N ILE A 52 -2.22 -15.07 8.61
CA ILE A 52 -1.13 -14.10 8.63
C ILE A 52 -1.35 -13.02 7.57
N VAL A 53 -1.67 -13.43 6.33
CA VAL A 53 -1.87 -12.47 5.21
C VAL A 53 -3.12 -11.62 5.39
N ILE A 54 -4.22 -12.22 5.88
CA ILE A 54 -5.44 -11.47 6.18
C ILE A 54 -5.18 -10.46 7.31
N PHE A 55 -4.46 -10.87 8.35
CA PHE A 55 -4.16 -10.02 9.51
C PHE A 55 -3.20 -8.89 9.13
N ASP A 56 -2.19 -9.18 8.30
CA ASP A 56 -1.30 -8.16 7.73
C ASP A 56 -2.10 -7.12 6.94
N ALA A 57 -2.96 -7.55 6.02
CA ALA A 57 -3.79 -6.63 5.23
C ALA A 57 -4.75 -5.80 6.11
N LEU A 58 -5.36 -6.43 7.14
CA LEU A 58 -6.28 -5.76 8.06
C LEU A 58 -5.60 -4.65 8.88
N ILE A 59 -4.32 -4.81 9.21
CA ILE A 59 -3.53 -3.82 9.95
C ILE A 59 -2.92 -2.80 8.98
N THR A 60 -2.26 -3.28 7.95
CA THR A 60 -1.40 -2.46 7.07
C THR A 60 -2.22 -1.48 6.23
N ILE A 61 -3.39 -1.90 5.72
CA ILE A 61 -4.24 -1.03 4.89
C ILE A 61 -4.81 0.14 5.71
N PRO A 62 -5.49 -0.06 6.84
CA PRO A 62 -5.98 1.06 7.64
C PRO A 62 -4.85 1.94 8.18
N LEU A 63 -3.74 1.33 8.64
CA LEU A 63 -2.59 2.08 9.14
C LEU A 63 -1.98 2.97 8.04
N GLY A 64 -1.87 2.46 6.81
CA GLY A 64 -1.38 3.22 5.66
C GLY A 64 -2.31 4.37 5.26
N LEU A 65 -3.62 4.21 5.39
CA LEU A 65 -4.60 5.24 5.01
C LEU A 65 -4.88 6.24 6.13
N TYR A 66 -5.27 5.76 7.32
CA TYR A 66 -5.65 6.62 8.45
C TYR A 66 -4.46 7.12 9.25
N GLY A 67 -3.43 6.28 9.44
CA GLY A 67 -2.19 6.66 10.12
C GLY A 67 -1.49 7.80 9.39
N PHE A 68 -1.45 7.74 8.07
CA PHE A 68 -0.88 8.80 7.23
C PHE A 68 -1.62 10.13 7.40
N LYS A 69 -2.96 10.12 7.51
CA LYS A 69 -3.75 11.35 7.73
C LYS A 69 -3.33 12.05 9.03
N ARG A 70 -3.20 11.29 10.12
CA ARG A 70 -2.73 11.85 11.42
C ARG A 70 -1.33 12.45 11.33
N VAL A 71 -0.44 11.78 10.58
CA VAL A 71 0.92 12.30 10.36
C VAL A 71 0.88 13.58 9.53
N CYS A 72 0.06 13.66 8.49
CA CYS A 72 -0.12 14.88 7.71
C CYS A 72 -0.64 16.03 8.57
N ASP A 73 -1.60 15.79 9.46
CA ASP A 73 -2.11 16.81 10.38
C ASP A 73 -1.01 17.36 11.31
N LYS A 74 -0.10 16.50 11.78
CA LYS A 74 1.05 16.91 12.58
C LYS A 74 2.11 17.66 11.75
N ILE A 75 2.38 17.23 10.53
CA ILE A 75 3.34 17.88 9.64
C ILE A 75 2.83 19.27 9.21
N ARG A 76 1.52 19.41 9.06
CA ARG A 76 0.84 20.65 8.64
C ARG A 76 1.10 21.81 9.59
N SER A 77 1.21 21.55 10.89
CA SER A 77 1.48 22.55 11.94
C SER A 77 2.95 22.99 12.04
N MET A 78 3.86 22.43 11.23
CA MET A 78 5.27 22.79 11.25
C MET A 78 5.53 24.07 10.46
N GLU A 79 6.29 25.00 11.02
CA GLU A 79 6.67 26.26 10.38
C GLU A 79 7.79 26.09 9.34
N ASN A 80 8.69 25.12 9.54
CA ASN A 80 9.82 24.89 8.65
C ASN A 80 9.38 24.11 7.39
N GLU A 81 9.29 24.79 6.27
CA GLU A 81 8.82 24.21 4.99
C GLU A 81 9.72 23.08 4.49
N GLU A 82 11.04 23.19 4.58
CA GLU A 82 11.95 22.14 4.10
C GLU A 82 11.78 20.84 4.90
N LEU A 83 11.68 20.95 6.21
CA LEU A 83 11.44 19.83 7.10
C LEU A 83 10.05 19.20 6.83
N LYS A 84 9.04 20.02 6.62
CA LYS A 84 7.67 19.64 6.29
C LYS A 84 7.63 18.77 5.04
N PHE A 85 8.25 19.22 3.95
CA PHE A 85 8.29 18.48 2.69
C PHE A 85 9.14 17.20 2.76
N SER A 86 10.25 17.23 3.52
CA SER A 86 11.11 16.06 3.73
C SER A 86 10.37 14.95 4.49
N LEU A 87 9.70 15.30 5.57
CA LEU A 87 8.90 14.36 6.37
C LEU A 87 7.71 13.82 5.56
N TYR A 88 6.98 14.68 4.86
CA TYR A 88 5.89 14.25 4.00
C TYR A 88 6.35 13.20 2.99
N ARG A 89 7.46 13.45 2.27
CA ARG A 89 8.04 12.51 1.31
C ARG A 89 8.33 11.15 1.95
N ARG A 90 8.96 11.15 3.13
CA ARG A 90 9.32 9.92 3.84
C ARG A 90 8.08 9.11 4.23
N TYR A 91 7.09 9.74 4.84
CA TYR A 91 5.87 9.06 5.28
C TYR A 91 4.98 8.63 4.12
N ALA A 92 4.92 9.43 3.05
CA ALA A 92 4.20 9.04 1.83
C ALA A 92 4.82 7.82 1.15
N ALA A 93 6.16 7.74 1.10
CA ALA A 93 6.86 6.56 0.60
C ALA A 93 6.58 5.32 1.46
N ILE A 94 6.64 5.45 2.79
CA ILE A 94 6.31 4.36 3.72
C ILE A 94 4.87 3.88 3.48
N ARG A 95 3.89 4.78 3.32
CA ARG A 95 2.51 4.45 3.01
C ARG A 95 2.38 3.61 1.74
N ILE A 96 3.04 4.04 0.65
CA ILE A 96 3.03 3.33 -0.63
C ILE A 96 3.59 1.92 -0.44
N VAL A 97 4.74 1.78 0.22
CA VAL A 97 5.39 0.48 0.45
C VAL A 97 4.52 -0.42 1.30
N MET A 98 3.94 0.07 2.39
CA MET A 98 3.08 -0.71 3.29
C MET A 98 1.88 -1.30 2.56
N VAL A 99 1.12 -0.45 1.83
CA VAL A 99 -0.07 -0.91 1.11
C VAL A 99 0.29 -1.85 -0.05
N SER A 100 1.43 -1.57 -0.73
CA SER A 100 1.94 -2.46 -1.78
C SER A 100 2.38 -3.82 -1.25
N ASN A 101 2.93 -3.87 -0.02
CA ASN A 101 3.31 -5.14 0.61
C ASN A 101 2.09 -6.05 0.82
N ALA A 102 0.98 -5.52 1.32
CA ALA A 102 -0.26 -6.28 1.47
C ALA A 102 -0.77 -6.83 0.13
N MET A 103 -0.66 -6.02 -0.95
CA MET A 103 -1.03 -6.46 -2.30
C MET A 103 -0.11 -7.58 -2.81
N LEU A 104 1.21 -7.46 -2.63
CA LEU A 104 2.18 -8.47 -3.02
C LEU A 104 1.97 -9.79 -2.27
N LEU A 105 1.79 -9.73 -0.95
CA LEU A 105 1.50 -10.91 -0.13
C LEU A 105 0.21 -11.59 -0.57
N GLY A 106 -0.84 -10.83 -0.87
CA GLY A 106 -2.09 -11.35 -1.39
C GLY A 106 -1.92 -12.09 -2.73
N ILE A 107 -1.16 -11.51 -3.68
CA ILE A 107 -0.88 -12.11 -4.99
C ILE A 107 -0.06 -13.39 -4.84
N ILE A 108 1.04 -13.35 -4.08
CA ILE A 108 1.93 -14.50 -3.88
C ILE A 108 1.15 -15.65 -3.25
N THR A 109 0.40 -15.36 -2.18
CA THR A 109 -0.36 -16.35 -1.44
C THR A 109 -1.52 -16.90 -2.25
N PHE A 110 -2.15 -16.10 -3.11
CA PHE A 110 -3.19 -16.55 -4.03
C PHE A 110 -2.71 -17.72 -4.89
N TYR A 111 -1.56 -17.59 -5.55
CA TYR A 111 -1.01 -18.66 -6.37
C TYR A 111 -0.47 -19.83 -5.54
N TRP A 112 0.17 -19.53 -4.42
CA TRP A 112 0.78 -20.55 -3.56
C TRP A 112 -0.25 -21.47 -2.90
N LEU A 113 -1.46 -20.98 -2.64
CA LEU A 113 -2.61 -21.74 -2.12
C LEU A 113 -3.53 -22.28 -3.24
N GLY A 114 -3.02 -22.50 -4.43
CA GLY A 114 -3.78 -23.09 -5.54
C GLY A 114 -4.93 -22.22 -6.04
N CYS A 115 -4.67 -20.93 -6.21
CA CYS A 115 -5.66 -19.94 -6.65
C CYS A 115 -6.85 -19.78 -5.68
N TYR A 116 -6.56 -19.79 -4.39
CA TYR A 116 -7.58 -19.70 -3.35
C TYR A 116 -8.31 -18.36 -3.36
N ARG A 117 -9.62 -18.38 -3.58
CA ARG A 117 -10.47 -17.21 -3.83
C ARG A 117 -10.38 -16.13 -2.75
N SER A 118 -10.23 -16.50 -1.47
CA SER A 118 -10.13 -15.50 -0.38
C SER A 118 -8.90 -14.61 -0.52
N MET A 119 -7.77 -15.16 -0.98
CA MET A 119 -6.54 -14.39 -1.19
C MET A 119 -6.65 -13.44 -2.37
N LEU A 120 -7.45 -13.79 -3.38
CA LEU A 120 -7.78 -12.87 -4.47
C LEU A 120 -8.51 -11.62 -3.96
N TRP A 121 -9.46 -11.78 -3.02
CA TRP A 121 -10.14 -10.65 -2.43
C TRP A 121 -9.21 -9.77 -1.60
N VAL A 122 -8.28 -10.35 -0.85
CA VAL A 122 -7.25 -9.60 -0.12
C VAL A 122 -6.40 -8.78 -1.08
N ALA A 123 -5.91 -9.39 -2.16
CA ALA A 123 -5.14 -8.71 -3.19
C ALA A 123 -5.95 -7.59 -3.87
N ALA A 124 -7.23 -7.83 -4.18
CA ALA A 124 -8.11 -6.83 -4.80
C ALA A 124 -8.36 -5.63 -3.89
N ILE A 125 -8.67 -5.85 -2.61
CA ILE A 125 -8.85 -4.78 -1.61
C ILE A 125 -7.57 -3.97 -1.45
N ALA A 126 -6.42 -4.65 -1.37
CA ALA A 126 -5.12 -4.00 -1.29
C ALA A 126 -4.80 -3.19 -2.56
N ALA A 127 -5.13 -3.69 -3.75
CA ALA A 127 -4.95 -2.97 -5.02
C ALA A 127 -5.83 -1.72 -5.11
N ILE A 128 -7.09 -1.79 -4.68
CA ILE A 128 -7.98 -0.63 -4.60
C ILE A 128 -7.40 0.39 -3.61
N SER A 129 -6.98 -0.05 -2.43
CA SER A 129 -6.38 0.80 -1.41
C SER A 129 -5.09 1.46 -1.92
N TRP A 130 -4.27 0.71 -2.65
CA TRP A 130 -3.06 1.20 -3.29
C TRP A 130 -3.35 2.27 -4.35
N TYR A 131 -4.41 2.12 -5.15
CA TYR A 131 -4.83 3.15 -6.10
C TYR A 131 -5.08 4.50 -5.40
N PHE A 132 -5.69 4.49 -4.22
CA PHE A 132 -5.90 5.70 -3.43
C PHE A 132 -4.61 6.30 -2.84
N THR A 133 -3.50 5.59 -2.82
CA THR A 133 -2.21 6.14 -2.36
C THR A 133 -1.46 6.92 -3.44
N LYS A 134 -1.96 6.97 -4.69
CA LYS A 134 -1.30 7.64 -5.81
C LYS A 134 -0.91 9.08 -5.45
N PRO A 135 0.38 9.43 -5.52
CA PRO A 135 0.86 10.76 -5.20
C PRO A 135 0.62 11.69 -6.41
N THR A 136 -0.16 12.75 -6.20
CA THR A 136 -0.39 13.80 -7.20
C THR A 136 -0.01 15.13 -6.59
N ALA A 137 0.58 16.06 -7.35
CA ALA A 137 0.96 17.38 -6.85
C ALA A 137 -0.22 18.11 -6.18
N ARG A 138 -1.40 18.06 -6.79
CA ARG A 138 -2.64 18.62 -6.19
C ARG A 138 -2.99 17.99 -4.85
N LYS A 139 -2.80 16.67 -4.70
CA LYS A 139 -3.07 15.97 -3.44
C LYS A 139 -2.08 16.38 -2.37
N ILE A 140 -0.81 16.55 -2.71
CA ILE A 140 0.24 17.04 -1.80
C ILE A 140 -0.12 18.43 -1.30
N GLN A 141 -0.57 19.33 -2.18
CA GLN A 141 -1.02 20.67 -1.82
C GLN A 141 -2.18 20.62 -0.83
N ILE A 142 -3.21 19.83 -1.11
CA ILE A 142 -4.39 19.68 -0.23
C ILE A 142 -4.00 19.07 1.11
N GLU A 143 -3.14 18.06 1.12
CA GLU A 143 -2.69 17.37 2.33
C GLU A 143 -1.77 18.25 3.21
N LEU A 144 -1.04 19.21 2.62
CA LEU A 144 -0.15 20.13 3.33
C LEU A 144 -0.72 21.53 3.52
N ALA A 145 -1.85 21.89 2.88
CA ALA A 145 -2.51 23.17 3.07
C ALA A 145 -2.91 23.36 4.53
N PRO A 146 -2.74 24.58 5.11
CA PRO A 146 -3.26 24.86 6.43
C PRO A 146 -4.76 24.54 6.46
N LYS A 147 -5.22 23.96 7.58
CA LYS A 147 -6.67 23.84 7.82
C LYS A 147 -7.25 25.25 7.74
N GLN A 148 -8.07 25.50 6.76
CA GLN A 148 -9.01 26.61 6.88
C GLN A 148 -9.98 26.18 7.98
N ASP A 149 -9.84 26.80 9.16
CA ASP A 149 -10.83 26.74 10.21
C ASP A 149 -12.09 27.44 9.67
N ASN A 150 -12.84 26.72 8.87
CA ASN A 150 -14.25 27.06 8.66
C ASN A 150 -14.98 26.62 9.93
N GLU A 151 -14.71 27.31 11.04
CA GLU A 151 -15.69 27.55 12.06
C GLU A 151 -16.75 28.48 11.46
N GLU A 152 -17.59 27.94 10.59
CA GLU A 152 -18.90 28.51 10.40
C GLU A 152 -19.85 27.78 11.32
N THR A 153 -19.99 28.38 12.49
CA THR A 153 -21.26 28.72 13.14
C THR A 153 -22.49 28.00 12.55
N TYR A 154 -22.96 26.97 13.26
CA TYR A 154 -24.39 26.78 13.48
C TYR A 154 -24.62 26.30 14.90
#